data_bf687bbb46621dd1e9c4953ea914c3e5
#
_entry.id   bf687bbb46621dd1e9c4953ea914c3e5
#
_cell.length_a   1.000
_cell.length_b   1.000
_cell.length_c   1.000
_cell.angle_alpha   90.00
_cell.angle_beta   90.00
_cell.angle_gamma   90.00
#
_symmetry.space_group_name_H-M   'P 1'
#
loop_
_entity.id
_entity.type
_entity.pdbx_description
1 polymer ?
#
loop_
_entity_poly.entity_id
_entity_poly.type
_entity_poly.pdbx_seq_one_letter_code
_entity_poly.pdbx_strand_id
1 'polypeptide(L)'
;QLGAKVVVYGECGQLPGEPPLDEPISLSPPLSRVSLAAYCHKLNTFADLLLRDYDLQLAYHHHLMMLVEHDDELERFLSHTHDNVGLGFDPGHAFVAGVEIPRVLHKYGHRIRHLHLKDVRPQVLGRLYRENLSFNEAVRAGLFTIPGDGCIDYAPILDFVRDSDYRGWLIIEAEQ
;
A
#
# COMPACT_ATOMS: atom_id res chain seq x y z
N GLN A 1 19.81 -19.69 4.98
CA GLN A 1 18.41 -19.22 4.99
C GLN A 1 18.30 -18.06 5.98
N LEU A 2 17.73 -16.92 5.55
CA LEU A 2 17.62 -15.70 6.38
C LEU A 2 16.40 -15.72 7.31
N GLY A 3 15.57 -16.77 7.25
CA GLY A 3 14.38 -16.91 8.10
C GLY A 3 13.19 -16.00 7.70
N ALA A 4 13.25 -15.33 6.54
CA ALA A 4 12.12 -14.54 6.04
C ALA A 4 10.89 -15.42 5.82
N LYS A 5 9.69 -14.88 6.10
CA LYS A 5 8.40 -15.56 5.88
C LYS A 5 7.48 -14.79 4.95
N VAL A 6 7.79 -13.52 4.68
CA VAL A 6 7.00 -12.65 3.83
C VAL A 6 7.89 -11.96 2.80
N VAL A 7 7.41 -11.89 1.57
CA VAL A 7 7.96 -11.07 0.49
C VAL A 7 7.02 -9.90 0.26
N VAL A 8 7.49 -8.68 0.48
CA VAL A 8 6.75 -7.46 0.15
C VAL A 8 7.06 -7.07 -1.28
N TYR A 9 6.03 -6.82 -2.08
CA TYR A 9 6.15 -6.47 -3.50
C TYR A 9 5.14 -5.39 -3.89
N GLY A 10 5.61 -4.36 -4.59
CA GLY A 10 4.78 -3.33 -5.22
C GLY A 10 5.12 -3.21 -6.71
N GLU A 11 4.15 -2.78 -7.54
CA GLU A 11 4.31 -2.65 -8.99
C GLU A 11 4.28 -1.18 -9.41
N CYS A 12 5.40 -0.68 -9.88
CA CYS A 12 5.59 0.71 -10.32
C CYS A 12 5.70 0.89 -11.84
N GLY A 13 5.44 -0.16 -12.64
CA GLY A 13 5.73 -0.19 -14.08
C GLY A 13 4.89 0.73 -14.97
N GLN A 14 3.96 1.51 -14.42
CA GLN A 14 3.12 2.46 -15.17
C GLN A 14 3.34 3.92 -14.74
N LEU A 15 4.36 4.19 -13.95
CA LEU A 15 4.65 5.56 -13.51
C LEU A 15 5.01 6.47 -14.70
N PRO A 16 4.52 7.71 -14.73
CA PRO A 16 4.83 8.67 -15.77
C PRO A 16 6.24 9.26 -15.59
N GLY A 17 6.78 9.82 -16.67
CA GLY A 17 8.00 10.65 -16.65
C GLY A 17 9.32 9.92 -16.34
N GLU A 18 10.38 10.71 -16.32
CA GLU A 18 11.74 10.27 -15.99
C GLU A 18 12.49 11.39 -15.23
N PRO A 19 12.66 11.29 -13.91
CA PRO A 19 12.21 10.22 -12.99
C PRO A 19 10.69 10.31 -12.67
N PRO A 20 9.99 9.18 -12.65
CA PRO A 20 8.52 9.18 -12.56
C PRO A 20 7.97 9.78 -11.26
N LEU A 21 8.65 9.65 -10.14
CA LEU A 21 8.20 10.19 -8.84
C LEU A 21 8.43 11.70 -8.69
N ASP A 22 9.06 12.35 -9.67
CA ASP A 22 9.18 13.82 -9.75
C ASP A 22 8.09 14.46 -10.63
N GLU A 23 7.20 13.65 -11.23
CA GLU A 23 6.02 14.17 -11.92
C GLU A 23 4.90 14.49 -10.91
N PRO A 24 4.03 15.47 -11.25
CA PRO A 24 2.89 15.80 -10.40
C PRO A 24 2.01 14.60 -10.07
N ILE A 25 1.54 14.51 -8.81
CA ILE A 25 0.72 13.38 -8.36
C ILE A 25 -0.56 13.19 -9.19
N SER A 26 -1.11 14.28 -9.76
CA SER A 26 -2.29 14.23 -10.62
C SER A 26 -2.06 13.49 -11.96
N LEU A 27 -0.81 13.17 -12.31
CA LEU A 27 -0.45 12.43 -13.52
C LEU A 27 -0.37 10.92 -13.28
N SER A 28 -0.65 10.42 -12.07
CA SER A 28 -0.75 8.98 -11.81
C SER A 28 -1.76 8.33 -12.78
N PRO A 29 -1.36 7.34 -13.58
CA PRO A 29 -2.24 6.77 -14.58
C PRO A 29 -3.30 5.87 -13.92
N PRO A 30 -4.56 5.93 -14.37
CA PRO A 30 -5.60 5.05 -13.83
C PRO A 30 -5.34 3.59 -14.21
N LEU A 31 -5.70 2.69 -13.31
CA LEU A 31 -5.60 1.25 -13.53
C LEU A 31 -6.56 0.77 -14.64
N SER A 32 -6.03 0.19 -15.72
CA SER A 32 -6.83 -0.38 -16.81
C SER A 32 -7.49 -1.70 -16.40
N ARG A 33 -8.81 -1.85 -16.66
CA ARG A 33 -9.55 -3.08 -16.36
C ARG A 33 -9.00 -4.31 -17.11
N VAL A 34 -8.55 -4.15 -18.33
CA VAL A 34 -8.05 -5.28 -19.16
C VAL A 34 -6.68 -5.74 -18.70
N SER A 35 -5.81 -4.81 -18.34
CA SER A 35 -4.48 -5.16 -17.82
C SER A 35 -4.53 -5.76 -16.41
N LEU A 36 -5.52 -5.37 -15.58
CA LEU A 36 -5.63 -5.81 -14.21
C LEU A 36 -5.84 -7.32 -14.08
N ALA A 37 -6.79 -7.91 -14.81
CA ALA A 37 -7.08 -9.35 -14.73
C ALA A 37 -5.86 -10.21 -15.11
N ALA A 38 -5.16 -9.84 -16.19
CA ALA A 38 -3.95 -10.55 -16.61
C ALA A 38 -2.80 -10.39 -15.59
N TYR A 39 -2.67 -9.21 -15.00
CA TYR A 39 -1.71 -8.93 -13.94
C TYR A 39 -2.00 -9.76 -12.69
N CYS A 40 -3.24 -9.72 -12.20
CA CYS A 40 -3.66 -10.48 -11.02
C CYS A 40 -3.49 -12.00 -11.22
N HIS A 41 -3.74 -12.52 -12.44
CA HIS A 41 -3.48 -13.93 -12.73
C HIS A 41 -1.99 -14.30 -12.56
N LYS A 42 -1.07 -13.44 -13.03
CA LYS A 42 0.37 -13.67 -12.84
C LYS A 42 0.76 -13.60 -11.36
N LEU A 43 0.21 -12.64 -10.61
CA LEU A 43 0.46 -12.54 -9.17
C LEU A 43 -0.07 -13.75 -8.40
N ASN A 44 -1.26 -14.25 -8.73
CA ASN A 44 -1.81 -15.48 -8.15
C ASN A 44 -0.84 -16.65 -8.35
N THR A 45 -0.36 -16.83 -9.59
CA THR A 45 0.62 -17.88 -9.90
C THR A 45 1.93 -17.72 -9.14
N PHE A 46 2.41 -16.49 -9.02
CA PHE A 46 3.64 -16.18 -8.29
C PHE A 46 3.49 -16.39 -6.78
N ALA A 47 2.37 -15.98 -6.20
CA ALA A 47 2.08 -16.20 -4.79
C ALA A 47 1.99 -17.70 -4.44
N ASP A 48 1.36 -18.50 -5.31
CA ASP A 48 1.27 -19.94 -5.15
C ASP A 48 2.66 -20.61 -5.22
N LEU A 49 3.52 -20.15 -6.14
CA LEU A 49 4.90 -20.62 -6.25
C LEU A 49 5.69 -20.30 -4.99
N LEU A 50 5.61 -19.05 -4.51
CA LEU A 50 6.32 -18.63 -3.30
C LEU A 50 5.90 -19.48 -2.08
N LEU A 51 4.60 -19.68 -1.92
CA LEU A 51 4.07 -20.46 -0.80
C LEU A 51 4.48 -21.95 -0.89
N ARG A 52 4.29 -22.55 -2.07
CA ARG A 52 4.52 -23.98 -2.28
C ARG A 52 5.99 -24.38 -2.22
N ASP A 53 6.87 -23.61 -2.88
CA ASP A 53 8.25 -24.00 -3.11
C ASP A 53 9.22 -23.41 -2.07
N TYR A 54 8.84 -22.31 -1.41
CA TYR A 54 9.73 -21.56 -0.51
C TYR A 54 9.17 -21.33 0.88
N ASP A 55 7.91 -21.68 1.16
CA ASP A 55 7.20 -21.35 2.42
C ASP A 55 7.22 -19.86 2.70
N LEU A 56 7.02 -19.05 1.64
CA LEU A 56 6.98 -17.59 1.69
C LEU A 56 5.59 -17.09 1.31
N GLN A 57 5.06 -16.13 2.07
CA GLN A 57 3.83 -15.43 1.77
C GLN A 57 4.12 -14.18 0.93
N LEU A 58 3.32 -13.90 -0.08
CA LEU A 58 3.36 -12.64 -0.80
C LEU A 58 2.52 -11.60 -0.07
N ALA A 59 3.08 -10.40 0.15
CA ALA A 59 2.38 -9.22 0.63
C ALA A 59 2.46 -8.14 -0.45
N TYR A 60 1.36 -7.93 -1.18
CA TYR A 60 1.30 -6.85 -2.18
C TYR A 60 1.18 -5.49 -1.49
N HIS A 61 2.14 -4.62 -1.74
CA HIS A 61 2.18 -3.27 -1.20
C HIS A 61 1.54 -2.29 -2.19
N HIS A 62 0.32 -1.81 -1.86
CA HIS A 62 -0.29 -0.69 -2.57
C HIS A 62 0.42 0.61 -2.18
N HIS A 63 0.51 1.55 -3.12
CA HIS A 63 1.35 2.73 -2.90
C HIS A 63 0.91 3.88 -3.82
N LEU A 64 1.09 5.12 -3.37
CA LEU A 64 0.92 6.31 -4.20
C LEU A 64 1.76 6.23 -5.47
N MET A 65 1.22 6.68 -6.58
CA MET A 65 1.87 6.68 -7.90
C MET A 65 2.24 5.28 -8.43
N MET A 66 1.73 4.19 -7.83
CA MET A 66 1.94 2.82 -8.29
C MET A 66 0.67 2.24 -8.95
N LEU A 67 0.74 0.99 -9.42
CA LEU A 67 -0.35 0.34 -10.18
C LEU A 67 -1.66 0.23 -9.39
N VAL A 68 -1.59 0.04 -8.08
CA VAL A 68 -2.74 0.00 -7.18
C VAL A 68 -2.56 1.10 -6.15
N GLU A 69 -3.30 2.17 -6.31
CA GLU A 69 -3.20 3.38 -5.50
C GLU A 69 -4.51 3.68 -4.78
N HIS A 70 -5.59 3.90 -5.53
CA HIS A 70 -6.86 4.38 -5.01
C HIS A 70 -7.78 3.29 -4.46
N ASP A 71 -8.80 3.70 -3.72
CA ASP A 71 -9.73 2.81 -3.02
C ASP A 71 -10.44 1.82 -3.95
N ASP A 72 -10.95 2.28 -5.09
CA ASP A 72 -11.61 1.42 -6.08
C ASP A 72 -10.64 0.49 -6.82
N GLU A 73 -9.38 0.90 -6.97
CA GLU A 73 -8.32 0.07 -7.56
C GLU A 73 -7.93 -1.05 -6.61
N LEU A 74 -7.77 -0.73 -5.32
CA LEU A 74 -7.48 -1.72 -4.28
C LEU A 74 -8.62 -2.75 -4.17
N GLU A 75 -9.88 -2.29 -4.21
CA GLU A 75 -11.05 -3.15 -4.19
C GLU A 75 -11.07 -4.10 -5.40
N ARG A 76 -10.85 -3.57 -6.59
CA ARG A 76 -10.78 -4.38 -7.83
C ARG A 76 -9.62 -5.35 -7.82
N PHE A 77 -8.44 -4.91 -7.37
CA PHE A 77 -7.25 -5.75 -7.24
C PHE A 77 -7.52 -6.94 -6.31
N LEU A 78 -8.03 -6.68 -5.11
CA LEU A 78 -8.33 -7.71 -4.13
C LEU A 78 -9.44 -8.67 -4.58
N SER A 79 -10.39 -8.20 -5.41
CA SER A 79 -11.44 -9.06 -5.98
C SER A 79 -10.96 -9.96 -7.12
N HIS A 80 -9.84 -9.65 -7.77
CA HIS A 80 -9.23 -10.45 -8.85
C HIS A 80 -8.07 -11.33 -8.40
N THR A 81 -7.64 -11.18 -7.14
CA THR A 81 -6.59 -12.01 -6.54
C THR A 81 -7.16 -12.94 -5.48
N HIS A 82 -6.60 -14.13 -5.32
CA HIS A 82 -6.96 -15.03 -4.23
C HIS A 82 -6.12 -14.77 -2.97
N ASP A 83 -6.44 -15.45 -1.85
CA ASP A 83 -5.92 -15.14 -0.52
C ASP A 83 -4.41 -15.36 -0.35
N ASN A 84 -3.76 -16.13 -1.25
CA ASN A 84 -2.30 -16.28 -1.23
C ASN A 84 -1.57 -15.01 -1.69
N VAL A 85 -2.26 -14.11 -2.43
CA VAL A 85 -1.81 -12.74 -2.63
C VAL A 85 -2.27 -11.93 -1.43
N GLY A 86 -1.45 -11.90 -0.40
CA GLY A 86 -1.69 -11.10 0.80
C GLY A 86 -1.52 -9.61 0.54
N LEU A 87 -1.87 -8.80 1.53
CA LEU A 87 -1.76 -7.35 1.51
C LEU A 87 -0.61 -6.89 2.43
N GLY A 88 0.31 -6.10 1.89
CA GLY A 88 1.22 -5.23 2.62
C GLY A 88 0.53 -3.89 2.80
N PHE A 89 -0.16 -3.71 3.93
CA PHE A 89 -0.99 -2.53 4.13
C PHE A 89 -0.19 -1.39 4.74
N ASP A 90 -0.29 -0.21 4.12
CA ASP A 90 0.34 1.02 4.58
C ASP A 90 -0.73 2.11 4.77
N PRO A 91 -1.05 2.48 6.01
CA PRO A 91 -2.06 3.49 6.30
C PRO A 91 -1.69 4.89 5.79
N GLY A 92 -0.41 5.22 5.66
CA GLY A 92 0.03 6.51 5.13
C GLY A 92 -0.32 6.67 3.65
N HIS A 93 0.07 5.70 2.81
CA HIS A 93 -0.31 5.69 1.40
C HIS A 93 -1.81 5.57 1.21
N ALA A 94 -2.47 4.69 1.99
CA ALA A 94 -3.92 4.54 1.99
C ALA A 94 -4.64 5.87 2.25
N PHE A 95 -4.24 6.59 3.30
CA PHE A 95 -4.85 7.85 3.70
C PHE A 95 -4.73 8.93 2.62
N VAL A 96 -3.53 9.11 2.06
CA VAL A 96 -3.29 10.10 0.99
C VAL A 96 -4.07 9.74 -0.28
N ALA A 97 -4.19 8.44 -0.61
CA ALA A 97 -4.96 7.97 -1.76
C ALA A 97 -6.48 7.95 -1.55
N GLY A 98 -6.96 8.35 -0.38
CA GLY A 98 -8.40 8.35 -0.06
C GLY A 98 -8.99 6.97 0.21
N VAL A 99 -8.16 6.00 0.59
CA VAL A 99 -8.60 4.65 0.95
C VAL A 99 -9.20 4.65 2.37
N GLU A 100 -10.37 4.05 2.51
CA GLU A 100 -11.09 3.91 3.78
C GLU A 100 -10.43 2.84 4.66
N ILE A 101 -9.47 3.25 5.54
CA ILE A 101 -8.68 2.36 6.39
C ILE A 101 -9.55 1.37 7.21
N PRO A 102 -10.59 1.81 7.95
CA PRO A 102 -11.42 0.88 8.74
C PRO A 102 -12.11 -0.17 7.87
N ARG A 103 -12.55 0.21 6.66
CA ARG A 103 -13.19 -0.71 5.71
C ARG A 103 -12.21 -1.79 5.24
N VAL A 104 -10.98 -1.41 4.90
CA VAL A 104 -9.95 -2.37 4.47
C VAL A 104 -9.61 -3.34 5.58
N LEU A 105 -9.41 -2.86 6.81
CA LEU A 105 -9.13 -3.70 7.96
C LEU A 105 -10.26 -4.68 8.25
N HIS A 106 -11.52 -4.22 8.18
CA HIS A 106 -12.70 -5.07 8.41
C HIS A 106 -12.87 -6.13 7.31
N LYS A 107 -12.80 -5.72 6.03
CA LYS A 107 -13.11 -6.60 4.90
C LYS A 107 -11.94 -7.49 4.49
N TYR A 108 -10.72 -6.98 4.54
CA TYR A 108 -9.52 -7.61 4.01
C TYR A 108 -8.43 -7.88 5.06
N GLY A 109 -8.73 -7.67 6.35
CA GLY A 109 -7.78 -7.89 7.43
C GLY A 109 -7.18 -9.29 7.42
N HIS A 110 -7.98 -10.32 7.07
CA HIS A 110 -7.52 -11.70 6.93
C HIS A 110 -6.44 -11.90 5.87
N ARG A 111 -6.29 -10.95 4.92
CA ARG A 111 -5.26 -10.97 3.87
C ARG A 111 -4.02 -10.15 4.24
N ILE A 112 -4.04 -9.36 5.31
CA ILE A 112 -2.87 -8.56 5.71
C ILE A 112 -1.77 -9.49 6.19
N ARG A 113 -0.60 -9.43 5.54
CA ARG A 113 0.61 -10.22 5.87
C ARG A 113 1.76 -9.36 6.36
N HIS A 114 1.68 -8.06 6.09
CA HIS A 114 2.68 -7.08 6.48
C HIS A 114 1.99 -5.74 6.72
N LEU A 115 2.40 -5.01 7.74
CA LEU A 115 1.79 -3.74 8.10
C LEU A 115 2.86 -2.69 8.30
N HIS A 116 2.83 -1.65 7.47
CA HIS A 116 3.58 -0.43 7.71
C HIS A 116 2.82 0.46 8.69
N LEU A 117 3.56 1.22 9.46
CA LEU A 117 3.01 2.23 10.38
C LEU A 117 3.58 3.58 9.96
N LYS A 118 2.86 4.26 9.09
CA LYS A 118 3.23 5.54 8.49
C LYS A 118 2.10 6.53 8.70
N ASP A 119 2.41 7.69 9.27
CA ASP A 119 1.44 8.76 9.51
C ASP A 119 1.64 9.90 8.50
N VAL A 120 0.71 10.84 8.45
CA VAL A 120 0.65 11.90 7.44
C VAL A 120 0.50 13.26 8.09
N ARG A 121 1.39 14.21 7.77
CA ARG A 121 1.28 15.60 8.24
C ARG A 121 0.24 16.38 7.43
N PRO A 122 -0.86 16.82 8.05
CA PRO A 122 -1.99 17.43 7.33
C PRO A 122 -1.63 18.73 6.61
N GLN A 123 -0.64 19.47 7.12
CA GLN A 123 -0.19 20.72 6.49
C GLN A 123 0.50 20.46 5.15
N VAL A 124 1.33 19.40 5.08
CA VAL A 124 2.01 18.99 3.83
C VAL A 124 1.03 18.36 2.88
N LEU A 125 0.09 17.53 3.37
CA LEU A 125 -1.00 16.99 2.57
C LEU A 125 -1.84 18.09 1.90
N GLY A 126 -2.18 19.14 2.66
CA GLY A 126 -2.86 20.31 2.10
C GLY A 126 -2.07 21.03 1.00
N ARG A 127 -0.74 21.05 1.11
CA ARG A 127 0.14 21.59 0.07
C ARG A 127 0.20 20.68 -1.15
N LEU A 128 0.35 19.39 -0.95
CA LEU A 128 0.40 18.38 -2.02
C LEU A 128 -0.72 18.61 -3.04
N TYR A 129 -1.95 18.75 -2.57
CA TYR A 129 -3.10 18.93 -3.46
C TYR A 129 -3.22 20.35 -4.04
N ARG A 130 -2.99 21.39 -3.23
CA ARG A 130 -3.11 22.77 -3.71
C ARG A 130 -2.05 23.17 -4.74
N GLU A 131 -0.83 22.67 -4.55
CA GLU A 131 0.34 23.03 -5.35
C GLU A 131 0.63 21.96 -6.41
N ASN A 132 -0.14 20.86 -6.41
CA ASN A 132 0.04 19.70 -7.29
C ASN A 132 1.49 19.18 -7.26
N LEU A 133 2.02 18.97 -6.07
CA LEU A 133 3.38 18.52 -5.88
C LEU A 133 3.57 17.10 -6.45
N SER A 134 4.80 16.78 -6.82
CA SER A 134 5.21 15.41 -7.07
C SER A 134 5.31 14.62 -5.76
N PHE A 135 5.37 13.28 -5.87
CA PHE A 135 5.60 12.42 -4.72
C PHE A 135 6.90 12.80 -3.99
N ASN A 136 8.00 12.94 -4.73
CA ASN A 136 9.29 13.27 -4.16
C ASN A 136 9.34 14.66 -3.51
N GLU A 137 8.66 15.66 -4.08
CA GLU A 137 8.54 16.99 -3.44
C GLU A 137 7.76 16.92 -2.13
N ALA A 138 6.66 16.16 -2.09
CA ALA A 138 5.87 15.97 -0.88
C ALA A 138 6.66 15.23 0.21
N VAL A 139 7.40 14.17 -0.15
CA VAL A 139 8.27 13.44 0.78
C VAL A 139 9.35 14.35 1.34
N ARG A 140 10.08 15.11 0.49
CA ARG A 140 11.09 16.09 0.95
C ARG A 140 10.51 17.21 1.83
N ALA A 141 9.22 17.54 1.64
CA ALA A 141 8.49 18.48 2.50
C ALA A 141 8.02 17.86 3.82
N GLY A 142 8.25 16.56 4.02
CA GLY A 142 7.90 15.82 5.23
C GLY A 142 6.44 15.38 5.26
N LEU A 143 5.87 14.94 4.12
CA LEU A 143 4.49 14.42 4.05
C LEU A 143 4.28 13.28 5.02
N PHE A 144 5.19 12.31 5.00
CA PHE A 144 5.12 11.13 5.86
C PHE A 144 5.89 11.31 7.16
N THR A 145 5.40 10.65 8.21
CA THR A 145 5.99 10.73 9.55
C THR A 145 5.69 9.46 10.35
N ILE A 146 6.20 9.42 11.57
CA ILE A 146 5.97 8.31 12.49
C ILE A 146 4.53 8.37 13.07
N PRO A 147 3.95 7.22 13.49
CA PRO A 147 2.63 7.18 14.12
C PRO A 147 2.49 8.13 15.31
N GLY A 148 1.41 8.93 15.28
CA GLY A 148 1.09 9.90 16.32
C GLY A 148 1.68 11.30 16.11
N ASP A 149 2.51 11.51 15.08
CA ASP A 149 3.02 12.83 14.67
C ASP A 149 2.28 13.40 13.44
N GLY A 150 1.19 12.77 13.05
CA GLY A 150 0.36 13.11 11.90
C GLY A 150 -1.12 13.23 12.26
N CYS A 151 -1.98 12.87 11.31
CA CYS A 151 -3.44 13.02 11.47
C CYS A 151 -4.23 11.71 11.23
N ILE A 152 -3.58 10.60 11.02
CA ILE A 152 -4.27 9.31 10.85
C ILE A 152 -4.81 8.85 12.21
N ASP A 153 -6.11 8.48 12.22
CA ASP A 153 -6.67 7.79 13.39
C ASP A 153 -6.14 6.33 13.42
N TYR A 154 -5.26 6.08 14.38
CA TYR A 154 -4.66 4.75 14.58
C TYR A 154 -5.52 3.80 15.41
N ALA A 155 -6.63 4.24 16.01
CA ALA A 155 -7.45 3.39 16.84
C ALA A 155 -7.94 2.13 16.09
N PRO A 156 -8.48 2.20 14.85
CA PRO A 156 -8.89 1.02 14.11
C PRO A 156 -7.73 0.05 13.80
N ILE A 157 -6.52 0.57 13.56
CA ILE A 157 -5.32 -0.24 13.27
C ILE A 157 -4.88 -0.98 14.53
N LEU A 158 -4.85 -0.31 15.67
CA LEU A 158 -4.49 -0.91 16.96
C LEU A 158 -5.52 -1.95 17.39
N ASP A 159 -6.82 -1.68 17.20
CA ASP A 159 -7.89 -2.63 17.46
C ASP A 159 -7.74 -3.87 16.56
N PHE A 160 -7.46 -3.69 15.27
CA PHE A 160 -7.17 -4.81 14.37
C PHE A 160 -5.99 -5.66 14.86
N VAL A 161 -4.87 -5.05 15.22
CA VAL A 161 -3.68 -5.78 15.70
C VAL A 161 -3.96 -6.53 17.00
N ARG A 162 -4.72 -5.92 17.91
CA ARG A 162 -5.07 -6.52 19.21
C ARG A 162 -6.07 -7.68 19.09
N ASP A 163 -7.12 -7.49 18.26
CA ASP A 163 -8.32 -8.32 18.30
C ASP A 163 -8.34 -9.39 17.18
N SER A 164 -7.38 -9.34 16.22
CA SER A 164 -7.25 -10.32 15.15
C SER A 164 -6.13 -11.35 15.42
N ASP A 165 -6.06 -12.36 14.54
CA ASP A 165 -4.97 -13.35 14.53
C ASP A 165 -3.71 -12.85 13.78
N TYR A 166 -3.59 -11.54 13.53
CA TYR A 166 -2.42 -10.99 12.89
C TYR A 166 -1.14 -11.24 13.71
N ARG A 167 -0.12 -11.81 13.06
CA ARG A 167 1.19 -12.12 13.68
C ARG A 167 2.36 -11.66 12.82
N GLY A 168 2.08 -10.77 11.85
CA GLY A 168 3.10 -10.18 10.97
C GLY A 168 3.91 -9.09 11.65
N TRP A 169 4.80 -8.50 10.87
CA TRP A 169 5.62 -7.37 11.31
C TRP A 169 4.84 -6.05 11.29
N LEU A 170 5.13 -5.22 12.28
CA LEU A 170 4.73 -3.81 12.34
C LEU A 170 5.98 -2.98 12.08
N ILE A 171 6.06 -2.37 10.89
CA ILE A 171 7.24 -1.61 10.48
C ILE A 171 6.92 -0.12 10.57
N ILE A 172 7.59 0.60 11.46
CA ILE A 172 7.53 2.06 11.48
C ILE A 172 8.36 2.58 10.31
N GLU A 173 7.73 3.32 9.44
CA GLU A 173 8.34 3.88 8.25
C GLU A 173 7.98 5.36 8.13
N ALA A 174 9.01 6.21 8.09
CA ALA A 174 8.87 7.64 7.80
C ALA A 174 9.79 7.94 6.62
N GLU A 175 9.22 8.13 5.45
CA GLU A 175 9.96 8.57 4.27
C GLU A 175 10.33 10.04 4.41
N GLN A 176 11.63 10.36 4.33
CA GLN A 176 12.16 11.73 4.42
C GLN A 176 13.30 11.95 3.44
#